data_197b91032c0979289b6eb358b0e84f16
#
_entry.id   197b91032c0979289b6eb358b0e84f16
#
_cell.length_a   1.000
_cell.length_b   1.000
_cell.length_c   1.000
_cell.angle_alpha   90.00
_cell.angle_beta   90.00
_cell.angle_gamma   90.00
#
_symmetry.space_group_name_H-M   'P 1'
#
loop_
_entity.id
_entity.type
_entity.pdbx_description
1 polymer ?
#
loop_
_entity_poly.entity_id
_entity_poly.type
_entity_poly.pdbx_seq_one_letter_code
_entity_poly.pdbx_strand_id
1 'polypeptide(L)'
;MATAKDYRNDIRPNWCPGCGHYGVQAAITDAVVAKNIPPEKLAVISGIGCSSRIGGYFYAYGAHTTHGRALPYAQGVKLANQDLEVIAFSGDGDAFAIGMGHTIHAFKRNVNMTYVVMDNHVYGLTKGQASPRSDIGFVTKTTPHGAFESPLSVCETAIAAGATFVAQSYMVNRKELVDLIQQAMDHEGFSFINVFSPCVTYNKRNSYDWFKEHLVALPEGYDPTDRATALKTLGDTDGLVTGLIYQNTSKPSFEKAMAAANGGPHPRPLTEDVVKPDQALFDSLCNGFK
;
A
#
# COMPACT_ATOMS: atom_id res chain seq x y z
N MET A 1 26.51 4.42 -1.53
CA MET A 1 25.12 4.84 -1.81
C MET A 1 24.47 3.78 -2.68
N ALA A 2 23.28 3.32 -2.32
CA ALA A 2 22.53 2.37 -3.12
C ALA A 2 22.14 3.00 -4.47
N THR A 3 22.07 2.18 -5.52
CA THR A 3 21.68 2.57 -6.87
C THR A 3 20.47 1.76 -7.32
N ALA A 4 19.78 2.18 -8.36
CA ALA A 4 18.63 1.43 -8.89
C ALA A 4 18.97 -0.01 -9.32
N LYS A 5 20.25 -0.32 -9.56
CA LYS A 5 20.70 -1.68 -9.89
C LYS A 5 20.68 -2.61 -8.69
N ASP A 6 20.90 -2.08 -7.48
CA ASP A 6 20.98 -2.86 -6.25
C ASP A 6 19.62 -3.43 -5.84
N TYR A 7 18.52 -2.85 -6.36
CA TYR A 7 17.15 -3.34 -6.12
C TYR A 7 16.61 -4.21 -7.26
N ARG A 8 17.40 -4.51 -8.28
CA ARG A 8 17.01 -5.38 -9.39
C ARG A 8 17.38 -6.83 -9.11
N ASN A 9 16.45 -7.71 -9.41
CA ASN A 9 16.72 -9.14 -9.50
C ASN A 9 16.64 -9.60 -10.98
N ASP A 10 16.87 -10.88 -11.22
CA ASP A 10 16.88 -11.47 -12.58
C ASP A 10 15.48 -11.72 -13.14
N ILE A 11 14.42 -11.41 -12.37
CA ILE A 11 13.04 -11.65 -12.75
C ILE A 11 12.52 -10.44 -13.53
N ARG A 12 12.22 -10.65 -14.82
CA ARG A 12 11.58 -9.62 -15.64
C ARG A 12 10.11 -9.47 -15.25
N PRO A 13 9.62 -8.24 -15.01
CA PRO A 13 8.20 -8.01 -14.84
C PRO A 13 7.41 -8.52 -16.04
N ASN A 14 6.34 -9.29 -15.77
CA ASN A 14 5.48 -9.87 -16.79
C ASN A 14 4.14 -9.12 -16.96
N TRP A 15 4.09 -7.87 -16.56
CA TRP A 15 2.95 -7.00 -16.83
C TRP A 15 2.78 -6.76 -18.34
N CYS A 16 1.56 -6.43 -18.74
CA CYS A 16 1.26 -6.09 -20.12
C CYS A 16 2.11 -4.90 -20.60
N PRO A 17 2.52 -4.85 -21.87
CA PRO A 17 3.17 -3.67 -22.44
C PRO A 17 2.30 -2.42 -22.23
N GLY A 18 2.89 -1.36 -21.68
CA GLY A 18 2.18 -0.12 -21.36
C GLY A 18 1.35 -0.15 -20.07
N CYS A 19 1.45 -1.19 -19.25
CA CYS A 19 0.78 -1.24 -17.95
C CYS A 19 1.31 -0.16 -17.00
N GLY A 20 0.41 0.51 -16.28
CA GLY A 20 0.75 1.56 -15.31
C GLY A 20 1.66 1.09 -14.17
N HIS A 21 1.66 -0.18 -13.85
CA HIS A 21 2.46 -0.75 -12.76
C HIS A 21 3.97 -0.57 -12.95
N TYR A 22 4.46 -0.49 -14.20
CA TYR A 22 5.87 -0.19 -14.48
C TYR A 22 6.30 1.18 -13.94
N GLY A 23 5.43 2.19 -14.08
CA GLY A 23 5.70 3.53 -13.55
C GLY A 23 5.73 3.56 -12.03
N VAL A 24 4.83 2.81 -11.38
CA VAL A 24 4.83 2.69 -9.92
C VAL A 24 6.11 2.00 -9.44
N GLN A 25 6.52 0.89 -10.06
CA GLN A 25 7.78 0.23 -9.72
C GLN A 25 8.98 1.16 -9.87
N ALA A 26 9.02 1.95 -10.95
CA ALA A 26 10.08 2.91 -11.17
C ALA A 26 10.12 4.00 -10.09
N ALA A 27 8.96 4.54 -9.70
CA ALA A 27 8.86 5.56 -8.65
C ALA A 27 9.29 5.02 -7.28
N ILE A 28 8.87 3.80 -6.91
CA ILE A 28 9.33 3.14 -5.67
C ILE A 28 10.85 2.96 -5.68
N THR A 29 11.41 2.50 -6.80
CA THR A 29 12.87 2.34 -6.93
C THR A 29 13.60 3.66 -6.72
N ASP A 30 13.13 4.75 -7.35
CA ASP A 30 13.72 6.08 -7.17
C ASP A 30 13.63 6.56 -5.72
N ALA A 31 12.49 6.34 -5.07
CA ALA A 31 12.28 6.75 -3.68
C ALA A 31 13.23 6.02 -2.71
N VAL A 32 13.35 4.69 -2.81
CA VAL A 32 14.24 3.92 -1.92
C VAL A 32 15.72 4.23 -2.18
N VAL A 33 16.09 4.51 -3.44
CA VAL A 33 17.45 4.98 -3.80
C VAL A 33 17.73 6.35 -3.18
N ALA A 34 16.81 7.30 -3.33
CA ALA A 34 16.97 8.65 -2.78
C ALA A 34 17.05 8.65 -1.25
N LYS A 35 16.33 7.74 -0.59
CA LYS A 35 16.39 7.52 0.86
C LYS A 35 17.61 6.71 1.29
N ASN A 36 18.41 6.21 0.34
CA ASN A 36 19.57 5.37 0.59
C ASN A 36 19.28 4.17 1.52
N ILE A 37 18.11 3.55 1.37
CA ILE A 37 17.71 2.37 2.14
C ILE A 37 18.43 1.16 1.55
N PRO A 38 19.28 0.45 2.29
CA PRO A 38 19.94 -0.73 1.73
C PRO A 38 18.95 -1.89 1.53
N PRO A 39 19.12 -2.76 0.51
CA PRO A 39 18.20 -3.85 0.20
C PRO A 39 17.89 -4.76 1.40
N GLU A 40 18.88 -5.00 2.27
CA GLU A 40 18.72 -5.80 3.49
C GLU A 40 17.97 -5.09 4.63
N LYS A 41 17.61 -3.82 4.45
CA LYS A 41 16.73 -3.07 5.36
C LYS A 41 15.36 -2.80 4.75
N LEU A 42 15.10 -3.26 3.52
CA LEU A 42 13.83 -3.11 2.83
C LEU A 42 13.04 -4.42 2.84
N ALA A 43 11.77 -4.36 3.23
CA ALA A 43 10.82 -5.45 3.09
C ALA A 43 9.65 -5.05 2.19
N VAL A 44 9.47 -5.77 1.08
CA VAL A 44 8.43 -5.55 0.06
C VAL A 44 7.38 -6.65 0.18
N ILE A 45 6.24 -6.34 0.75
CA ILE A 45 5.17 -7.29 1.05
C ILE A 45 4.01 -7.05 0.09
N SER A 46 3.48 -8.08 -0.52
CA SER A 46 2.39 -7.94 -1.48
C SER A 46 1.28 -8.98 -1.32
N GLY A 47 0.06 -8.62 -1.70
CA GLY A 47 -1.10 -9.51 -1.76
C GLY A 47 -1.15 -10.31 -3.07
N ILE A 48 -2.31 -10.36 -3.74
CA ILE A 48 -2.51 -11.08 -5.00
C ILE A 48 -3.09 -10.15 -6.07
N GLY A 49 -2.68 -10.36 -7.30
CA GLY A 49 -3.11 -9.63 -8.48
C GLY A 49 -1.93 -9.15 -9.32
N CYS A 50 -2.21 -8.45 -10.42
CA CYS A 50 -1.14 -7.90 -11.27
C CYS A 50 -0.21 -6.97 -10.49
N SER A 51 -0.76 -6.06 -9.70
CA SER A 51 -0.04 -5.14 -8.82
C SER A 51 0.88 -5.86 -7.84
N SER A 52 0.38 -6.91 -7.22
CA SER A 52 1.06 -7.62 -6.14
C SER A 52 2.25 -8.45 -6.59
N ARG A 53 2.44 -8.64 -7.90
CA ARG A 53 3.66 -9.26 -8.45
C ARG A 53 4.91 -8.40 -8.22
N ILE A 54 4.74 -7.12 -7.89
CA ILE A 54 5.85 -6.18 -7.63
C ILE A 54 6.81 -6.71 -6.56
N GLY A 55 6.33 -7.42 -5.54
CA GLY A 55 7.17 -8.02 -4.50
C GLY A 55 8.23 -8.99 -5.04
N GLY A 56 7.95 -9.67 -6.17
CA GLY A 56 8.90 -10.56 -6.83
C GLY A 56 9.89 -9.87 -7.77
N TYR A 57 9.79 -8.56 -7.95
CA TYR A 57 10.60 -7.78 -8.90
C TYR A 57 11.62 -6.86 -8.22
N PHE A 58 11.68 -6.91 -6.89
CA PHE A 58 12.70 -6.21 -6.10
C PHE A 58 13.69 -7.21 -5.52
N TYR A 59 14.96 -6.82 -5.51
CA TYR A 59 15.98 -7.46 -4.70
C TYR A 59 15.95 -6.86 -3.30
N ALA A 60 15.13 -7.44 -2.45
CA ALA A 60 14.88 -7.04 -1.05
C ALA A 60 14.25 -8.24 -0.32
N TYR A 61 14.03 -8.15 0.99
CA TYR A 61 13.16 -9.12 1.63
C TYR A 61 11.74 -9.01 1.04
N GLY A 62 11.18 -10.12 0.59
CA GLY A 62 9.90 -10.11 -0.08
C GLY A 62 8.99 -11.25 0.36
N ALA A 63 7.69 -10.96 0.42
CA ALA A 63 6.66 -11.97 0.57
C ALA A 63 5.47 -11.64 -0.33
N HIS A 64 5.09 -12.63 -1.16
CA HIS A 64 3.87 -12.62 -1.96
C HIS A 64 2.84 -13.45 -1.21
N THR A 65 1.90 -12.77 -0.54
CA THR A 65 0.99 -13.39 0.43
C THR A 65 -0.31 -13.87 -0.21
N THR A 66 -1.26 -14.30 0.61
CA THR A 66 -2.61 -14.67 0.16
C THR A 66 -3.42 -13.41 -0.21
N HIS A 67 -4.41 -13.55 -1.08
CA HIS A 67 -5.29 -12.47 -1.53
C HIS A 67 -5.91 -11.70 -0.35
N GLY A 68 -5.71 -10.39 -0.35
CA GLY A 68 -6.15 -9.47 0.69
C GLY A 68 -5.41 -9.61 2.03
N ARG A 69 -4.22 -10.24 2.05
CA ARG A 69 -3.46 -10.49 3.30
C ARG A 69 -2.09 -9.82 3.35
N ALA A 70 -1.81 -8.89 2.42
CA ALA A 70 -0.56 -8.12 2.46
C ALA A 70 -0.37 -7.39 3.79
N LEU A 71 -1.40 -6.67 4.26
CA LEU A 71 -1.30 -5.82 5.44
C LEU A 71 -1.10 -6.57 6.76
N PRO A 72 -1.83 -7.65 7.12
CA PRO A 72 -1.55 -8.35 8.36
C PRO A 72 -0.15 -8.96 8.37
N TYR A 73 0.33 -9.43 7.21
CA TYR A 73 1.70 -9.94 7.09
C TYR A 73 2.74 -8.82 7.25
N ALA A 74 2.57 -7.71 6.54
CA ALA A 74 3.48 -6.55 6.60
C ALA A 74 3.56 -5.94 8.01
N GLN A 75 2.42 -5.79 8.70
CA GLN A 75 2.40 -5.35 10.10
C GLN A 75 3.17 -6.33 11.00
N GLY A 76 3.02 -7.64 10.80
CA GLY A 76 3.78 -8.65 11.53
C GLY A 76 5.28 -8.52 11.31
N VAL A 77 5.73 -8.31 10.07
CA VAL A 77 7.14 -8.07 9.73
C VAL A 77 7.67 -6.83 10.43
N LYS A 78 6.93 -5.70 10.35
CA LYS A 78 7.36 -4.44 10.99
C LYS A 78 7.43 -4.56 12.51
N LEU A 79 6.45 -5.19 13.15
CA LEU A 79 6.43 -5.36 14.60
C LEU A 79 7.50 -6.33 15.08
N ALA A 80 7.83 -7.35 14.29
CA ALA A 80 8.90 -8.30 14.62
C ALA A 80 10.30 -7.67 14.49
N ASN A 81 10.49 -6.78 13.51
CA ASN A 81 11.73 -6.03 13.31
C ASN A 81 11.44 -4.59 12.88
N GLN A 82 11.46 -3.68 13.86
CA GLN A 82 11.15 -2.28 13.67
C GLN A 82 12.21 -1.51 12.86
N ASP A 83 13.40 -2.07 12.68
CA ASP A 83 14.50 -1.46 11.91
C ASP A 83 14.32 -1.60 10.40
N LEU A 84 13.36 -2.41 9.95
CA LEU A 84 13.06 -2.56 8.54
C LEU A 84 12.19 -1.42 8.02
N GLU A 85 12.51 -0.92 6.84
CA GLU A 85 11.54 -0.18 6.03
C GLU A 85 10.58 -1.18 5.38
N VAL A 86 9.30 -1.08 5.71
CA VAL A 86 8.29 -2.01 5.23
C VAL A 86 7.34 -1.30 4.27
N ILE A 87 7.30 -1.75 3.02
CA ILE A 87 6.37 -1.25 2.01
C ILE A 87 5.45 -2.39 1.60
N ALA A 88 4.16 -2.22 1.83
CA ALA A 88 3.14 -3.17 1.39
C ALA A 88 2.49 -2.71 0.09
N PHE A 89 2.12 -3.67 -0.76
CA PHE A 89 1.50 -3.44 -2.06
C PHE A 89 0.25 -4.28 -2.25
N SER A 90 -0.78 -3.67 -2.81
CA SER A 90 -1.99 -4.35 -3.27
C SER A 90 -2.52 -3.70 -4.56
N GLY A 91 -3.43 -4.36 -5.24
CA GLY A 91 -4.34 -3.73 -6.18
C GLY A 91 -5.63 -3.33 -5.46
N ASP A 92 -6.45 -2.52 -6.13
CA ASP A 92 -7.74 -2.08 -5.63
C ASP A 92 -8.66 -3.24 -5.22
N GLY A 93 -8.75 -4.28 -6.02
CA GLY A 93 -9.53 -5.47 -5.69
C GLY A 93 -8.95 -6.30 -4.53
N ASP A 94 -7.62 -6.35 -4.41
CA ASP A 94 -6.93 -7.02 -3.30
C ASP A 94 -7.11 -6.27 -1.97
N ALA A 95 -6.98 -4.95 -2.02
CA ALA A 95 -7.05 -4.07 -0.85
C ALA A 95 -8.47 -3.87 -0.34
N PHE A 96 -9.42 -3.63 -1.26
CA PHE A 96 -10.72 -3.03 -0.94
C PHE A 96 -11.91 -3.98 -1.11
N ALA A 97 -11.68 -5.21 -1.59
CA ALA A 97 -12.65 -6.30 -1.52
C ALA A 97 -12.29 -7.24 -0.37
N ILE A 98 -11.66 -8.37 -0.66
CA ILE A 98 -11.35 -9.40 0.33
C ILE A 98 -10.39 -8.91 1.43
N GLY A 99 -9.57 -7.90 1.15
CA GLY A 99 -8.64 -7.27 2.10
C GLY A 99 -9.24 -6.17 2.97
N MET A 100 -10.48 -5.73 2.72
CA MET A 100 -11.04 -4.52 3.31
C MET A 100 -11.00 -4.50 4.84
N GLY A 101 -11.32 -5.60 5.50
CA GLY A 101 -11.26 -5.69 6.96
C GLY A 101 -9.84 -5.43 7.50
N HIS A 102 -8.80 -5.95 6.84
CA HIS A 102 -7.41 -5.71 7.21
C HIS A 102 -6.98 -4.27 6.91
N THR A 103 -7.44 -3.71 5.80
CA THR A 103 -7.16 -2.33 5.39
C THR A 103 -7.71 -1.33 6.41
N ILE A 104 -8.96 -1.46 6.82
CA ILE A 104 -9.56 -0.62 7.87
C ILE A 104 -8.80 -0.73 9.20
N HIS A 105 -8.47 -1.96 9.61
CA HIS A 105 -7.73 -2.16 10.86
C HIS A 105 -6.29 -1.67 10.80
N ALA A 106 -5.64 -1.67 9.64
CA ALA A 106 -4.31 -1.09 9.47
C ALA A 106 -4.35 0.44 9.60
N PHE A 107 -5.31 1.11 8.96
CA PHE A 107 -5.56 2.55 9.14
C PHE A 107 -5.74 2.92 10.62
N LYS A 108 -6.55 2.15 11.35
CA LYS A 108 -6.80 2.38 12.77
C LYS A 108 -5.56 2.18 13.63
N ARG A 109 -4.80 1.09 13.39
CA ARG A 109 -3.65 0.70 14.23
C ARG A 109 -2.47 1.65 14.14
N ASN A 110 -2.24 2.23 12.99
CA ASN A 110 -1.14 3.18 12.78
C ASN A 110 0.27 2.56 12.97
N VAL A 111 0.47 1.32 12.50
CA VAL A 111 1.82 0.71 12.47
C VAL A 111 2.70 1.47 11.50
N ASN A 112 3.94 1.76 11.88
CA ASN A 112 4.88 2.56 11.09
C ASN A 112 5.34 1.82 9.83
N MET A 113 4.62 1.99 8.73
CA MET A 113 4.88 1.38 7.43
C MET A 113 4.17 2.11 6.29
N THR A 114 4.64 1.90 5.08
CA THR A 114 4.03 2.47 3.88
C THR A 114 3.15 1.43 3.15
N TYR A 115 1.94 1.81 2.77
CA TYR A 115 1.03 1.00 1.98
C TYR A 115 0.69 1.68 0.67
N VAL A 116 1.04 1.05 -0.45
CA VAL A 116 0.79 1.56 -1.80
C VAL A 116 -0.24 0.66 -2.49
N VAL A 117 -1.37 1.24 -2.88
CA VAL A 117 -2.38 0.55 -3.68
C VAL A 117 -2.26 1.02 -5.13
N MET A 118 -2.01 0.07 -6.04
CA MET A 118 -1.98 0.30 -7.47
C MET A 118 -3.40 0.15 -8.03
N ASP A 119 -4.12 1.26 -8.06
CA ASP A 119 -5.53 1.34 -8.42
C ASP A 119 -5.71 1.42 -9.94
N ASN A 120 -6.31 0.41 -10.52
CA ASN A 120 -6.59 0.35 -11.95
C ASN A 120 -8.08 0.13 -12.28
N HIS A 121 -8.94 0.19 -11.26
CA HIS A 121 -10.39 0.06 -11.34
C HIS A 121 -10.87 -1.26 -11.97
N VAL A 122 -10.07 -2.35 -11.87
CA VAL A 122 -10.44 -3.65 -12.45
C VAL A 122 -9.62 -4.80 -11.84
N TYR A 123 -10.20 -5.99 -11.73
CA TYR A 123 -9.42 -7.22 -11.53
C TYR A 123 -8.72 -7.63 -12.84
N GLY A 124 -7.47 -7.17 -13.05
CA GLY A 124 -6.74 -7.42 -14.29
C GLY A 124 -6.24 -8.88 -14.42
N LEU A 125 -5.70 -9.47 -13.34
CA LEU A 125 -5.10 -10.82 -13.38
C LEU A 125 -6.10 -11.89 -13.77
N THR A 126 -7.33 -11.80 -13.33
CA THR A 126 -8.42 -12.73 -13.61
C THR A 126 -9.23 -12.37 -14.85
N LYS A 127 -8.69 -11.48 -15.68
CA LYS A 127 -9.20 -11.11 -17.02
C LYS A 127 -10.40 -10.17 -17.04
N GLY A 128 -10.51 -9.24 -16.10
CA GLY A 128 -11.32 -8.03 -16.26
C GLY A 128 -12.65 -8.01 -15.53
N GLN A 129 -12.78 -8.60 -14.35
CA GLN A 129 -13.97 -8.42 -13.50
C GLN A 129 -14.00 -7.00 -12.89
N ALA A 130 -15.21 -6.52 -12.59
CA ALA A 130 -15.37 -5.28 -11.85
C ALA A 130 -14.77 -5.40 -10.44
N SER A 131 -14.01 -4.39 -10.03
CA SER A 131 -13.44 -4.24 -8.68
C SER A 131 -14.28 -3.26 -7.84
N PRO A 132 -14.04 -3.10 -6.55
CA PRO A 132 -14.70 -2.09 -5.73
C PRO A 132 -14.48 -0.63 -6.21
N ARG A 133 -13.53 -0.42 -7.10
CA ARG A 133 -13.20 0.88 -7.69
C ARG A 133 -13.75 1.07 -9.10
N SER A 134 -14.38 0.05 -9.69
CA SER A 134 -14.96 0.16 -11.03
C SER A 134 -16.14 1.14 -11.05
N ASP A 135 -16.21 1.95 -12.11
CA ASP A 135 -17.27 2.93 -12.29
C ASP A 135 -18.63 2.26 -12.52
N ILE A 136 -19.71 2.94 -12.13
CA ILE A 136 -21.07 2.54 -12.48
C ILE A 136 -21.18 2.40 -14.01
N GLY A 137 -21.80 1.32 -14.46
CA GLY A 137 -21.95 1.00 -15.87
C GLY A 137 -20.70 0.36 -16.50
N PHE A 138 -19.68 -0.02 -15.73
CA PHE A 138 -18.53 -0.76 -16.25
C PHE A 138 -18.93 -2.18 -16.68
N VAL A 139 -18.92 -2.42 -17.99
CA VAL A 139 -19.33 -3.70 -18.59
C VAL A 139 -18.17 -4.69 -18.58
N THR A 140 -18.41 -5.88 -18.06
CA THR A 140 -17.47 -6.99 -18.06
C THR A 140 -18.21 -8.30 -18.37
N LYS A 141 -17.48 -9.42 -18.49
CA LYS A 141 -18.10 -10.73 -18.65
C LYS A 141 -18.98 -11.15 -17.47
N THR A 142 -18.66 -10.68 -16.25
CA THR A 142 -19.41 -10.97 -15.02
C THR A 142 -20.45 -9.91 -14.69
N THR A 143 -20.38 -8.75 -15.33
CA THR A 143 -21.34 -7.64 -15.23
C THR A 143 -21.79 -7.22 -16.62
N PRO A 144 -22.53 -8.07 -17.37
CA PRO A 144 -22.87 -7.81 -18.78
C PRO A 144 -23.77 -6.60 -18.98
N HIS A 145 -24.51 -6.18 -17.95
CA HIS A 145 -25.37 -4.99 -17.96
C HIS A 145 -24.71 -3.76 -17.30
N GLY A 146 -23.40 -3.85 -16.99
CA GLY A 146 -22.63 -2.84 -16.28
C GLY A 146 -22.62 -3.04 -14.76
N ALA A 147 -21.57 -2.57 -14.10
CA ALA A 147 -21.51 -2.50 -12.64
C ALA A 147 -22.56 -1.50 -12.14
N PHE A 148 -23.25 -1.83 -11.07
CA PHE A 148 -24.30 -0.99 -10.48
C PHE A 148 -23.92 -0.41 -9.12
N GLU A 149 -22.80 -0.86 -8.55
CA GLU A 149 -22.25 -0.33 -7.30
C GLU A 149 -21.42 0.92 -7.57
N SER A 150 -21.52 1.90 -6.67
CA SER A 150 -20.67 3.09 -6.73
C SER A 150 -19.23 2.74 -6.38
N PRO A 151 -18.23 3.35 -7.04
CA PRO A 151 -16.83 3.20 -6.66
C PRO A 151 -16.61 3.58 -5.20
N LEU A 152 -15.84 2.77 -4.48
CA LEU A 152 -15.49 3.05 -3.09
C LEU A 152 -14.60 4.30 -3.00
N SER A 153 -14.94 5.26 -2.17
CA SER A 153 -14.08 6.40 -1.83
C SER A 153 -12.99 5.97 -0.84
N VAL A 154 -11.83 5.59 -1.38
CA VAL A 154 -10.77 4.94 -0.58
C VAL A 154 -10.03 5.92 0.33
N CYS A 155 -9.79 7.15 -0.13
CA CYS A 155 -9.11 8.18 0.68
C CYS A 155 -10.01 8.69 1.80
N GLU A 156 -11.31 8.91 1.55
CA GLU A 156 -12.28 9.25 2.60
C GLU A 156 -12.38 8.13 3.64
N THR A 157 -12.47 6.88 3.17
CA THR A 157 -12.48 5.71 4.05
C THR A 157 -11.22 5.63 4.91
N ALA A 158 -10.05 5.90 4.35
CA ALA A 158 -8.79 5.92 5.09
C ALA A 158 -8.79 6.99 6.19
N ILE A 159 -9.20 8.23 5.86
CA ILE A 159 -9.31 9.34 6.81
C ILE A 159 -10.34 9.02 7.90
N ALA A 160 -11.51 8.48 7.51
CA ALA A 160 -12.57 8.11 8.45
C ALA A 160 -12.13 6.99 9.41
N ALA A 161 -11.37 6.01 8.93
CA ALA A 161 -10.82 4.92 9.71
C ALA A 161 -9.61 5.30 10.58
N GLY A 162 -9.09 6.55 10.46
CA GLY A 162 -8.05 7.09 11.31
C GLY A 162 -6.62 6.90 10.80
N ALA A 163 -6.44 6.74 9.48
CA ALA A 163 -5.13 6.82 8.84
C ALA A 163 -4.49 8.20 9.12
N THR A 164 -3.17 8.20 9.30
CA THR A 164 -2.43 9.40 9.68
C THR A 164 -1.68 10.05 8.53
N PHE A 165 -1.54 9.35 7.42
CA PHE A 165 -1.01 9.88 6.16
C PHE A 165 -1.83 9.28 5.01
N VAL A 166 -2.45 10.15 4.21
CA VAL A 166 -3.27 9.76 3.07
C VAL A 166 -2.86 10.62 1.89
N ALA A 167 -2.32 9.98 0.86
CA ALA A 167 -1.94 10.62 -0.39
C ALA A 167 -2.52 9.88 -1.58
N GLN A 168 -2.65 10.58 -2.70
CA GLN A 168 -3.06 10.00 -3.95
C GLN A 168 -2.23 10.58 -5.08
N SER A 169 -1.85 9.76 -6.05
CA SER A 169 -1.06 10.21 -7.18
C SER A 169 -1.40 9.44 -8.46
N TYR A 170 -0.89 9.92 -9.56
CA TYR A 170 -0.98 9.27 -10.86
C TYR A 170 0.41 8.80 -11.30
N MET A 171 0.54 7.54 -11.70
CA MET A 171 1.83 6.93 -12.00
C MET A 171 2.64 7.66 -13.08
N VAL A 172 2.00 8.50 -13.91
CA VAL A 172 2.67 9.32 -14.92
C VAL A 172 3.37 10.53 -14.28
N ASN A 173 2.85 11.05 -13.16
CA ASN A 173 3.43 12.15 -12.41
C ASN A 173 4.58 11.63 -11.53
N ARG A 174 5.62 11.06 -12.17
CA ARG A 174 6.68 10.33 -11.48
C ARG A 174 7.34 11.15 -10.36
N LYS A 175 7.61 12.44 -10.59
CA LYS A 175 8.25 13.30 -9.59
C LYS A 175 7.37 13.42 -8.33
N GLU A 176 6.10 13.78 -8.50
CA GLU A 176 5.13 13.87 -7.40
C GLU A 176 5.02 12.54 -6.64
N LEU A 177 4.90 11.42 -7.38
CA LEU A 177 4.78 10.10 -6.77
C LEU A 177 6.02 9.74 -5.95
N VAL A 178 7.23 10.01 -6.45
CA VAL A 178 8.49 9.79 -5.72
C VAL A 178 8.53 10.64 -4.46
N ASP A 179 8.19 11.92 -4.55
CA ASP A 179 8.18 12.84 -3.42
C ASP A 179 7.17 12.39 -2.34
N LEU A 180 5.97 11.95 -2.74
CA LEU A 180 4.96 11.43 -1.82
C LEU A 180 5.39 10.10 -1.15
N ILE A 181 6.04 9.20 -1.88
CA ILE A 181 6.58 7.96 -1.31
C ILE A 181 7.66 8.26 -0.26
N GLN A 182 8.57 9.21 -0.54
CA GLN A 182 9.58 9.63 0.44
C GLN A 182 8.95 10.23 1.69
N GLN A 183 7.97 11.12 1.54
CA GLN A 183 7.21 11.68 2.66
C GLN A 183 6.48 10.60 3.46
N ALA A 184 5.91 9.59 2.78
CA ALA A 184 5.25 8.46 3.43
C ALA A 184 6.21 7.60 4.26
N MET A 185 7.46 7.40 3.77
CA MET A 185 8.51 6.70 4.52
C MET A 185 9.04 7.52 5.70
N ASP A 186 9.01 8.87 5.61
CA ASP A 186 9.41 9.76 6.70
C ASP A 186 8.32 9.95 7.75
N HIS A 187 7.06 9.66 7.38
CA HIS A 187 5.94 9.78 8.30
C HIS A 187 5.99 8.69 9.37
N GLU A 188 5.91 9.11 10.63
CA GLU A 188 5.81 8.17 11.73
C GLU A 188 4.38 7.68 11.93
N GLY A 189 4.12 6.48 11.47
CA GLY A 189 2.80 5.84 11.50
C GLY A 189 2.45 5.17 10.18
N PHE A 190 1.16 4.90 9.98
CA PHE A 190 0.68 4.22 8.79
C PHE A 190 0.45 5.21 7.66
N SER A 191 1.23 5.07 6.60
CA SER A 191 1.11 5.85 5.38
C SER A 191 0.38 5.09 4.30
N PHE A 192 -0.68 5.69 3.75
CA PHE A 192 -1.48 5.16 2.66
C PHE A 192 -1.32 6.02 1.41
N ILE A 193 -0.95 5.40 0.30
CA ILE A 193 -0.87 6.05 -1.02
C ILE A 193 -1.71 5.26 -2.01
N ASN A 194 -2.78 5.86 -2.52
CA ASN A 194 -3.50 5.34 -3.67
C ASN A 194 -2.87 5.85 -4.96
N VAL A 195 -2.49 4.96 -5.88
CA VAL A 195 -1.81 5.34 -7.12
C VAL A 195 -2.64 4.89 -8.31
N PHE A 196 -3.22 5.84 -9.03
CA PHE A 196 -3.89 5.54 -10.29
C PHE A 196 -2.89 4.96 -11.30
N SER A 197 -3.16 3.73 -11.70
CA SER A 197 -2.25 2.89 -12.47
C SER A 197 -2.99 2.14 -13.58
N PRO A 198 -3.25 2.79 -14.73
CA PRO A 198 -4.17 2.30 -15.76
C PRO A 198 -3.90 0.89 -16.25
N CYS A 199 -4.96 0.09 -16.39
CA CYS A 199 -4.92 -1.23 -17.02
C CYS A 199 -5.20 -1.11 -18.52
N VAL A 200 -4.16 -1.21 -19.34
CA VAL A 200 -4.27 -1.08 -20.80
C VAL A 200 -5.01 -2.24 -21.48
N THR A 201 -5.19 -3.36 -20.78
CA THR A 201 -5.78 -4.57 -21.37
C THR A 201 -7.27 -4.69 -21.07
N TYR A 202 -7.68 -4.52 -19.82
CA TYR A 202 -9.02 -4.85 -19.37
C TYR A 202 -9.87 -3.65 -18.96
N ASN A 203 -9.28 -2.48 -18.71
CA ASN A 203 -10.02 -1.27 -18.43
C ASN A 203 -9.74 -0.23 -19.52
N LYS A 204 -10.66 -0.12 -20.48
CA LYS A 204 -10.58 0.87 -21.57
C LYS A 204 -11.29 2.18 -21.22
N ARG A 205 -12.06 2.19 -20.14
CA ARG A 205 -12.80 3.36 -19.67
C ARG A 205 -11.88 4.34 -18.95
N ASN A 206 -11.20 3.86 -17.91
CA ASN A 206 -10.24 4.67 -17.16
C ASN A 206 -8.85 4.53 -17.79
N SER A 207 -8.70 5.09 -18.99
CA SER A 207 -7.45 5.09 -19.75
C SER A 207 -6.46 6.14 -19.24
N TYR A 208 -5.24 6.15 -19.79
CA TYR A 208 -4.25 7.20 -19.52
C TYR A 208 -4.79 8.60 -19.81
N ASP A 209 -5.47 8.77 -20.97
CA ASP A 209 -6.04 10.05 -21.36
C ASP A 209 -7.19 10.44 -20.43
N TRP A 210 -8.05 9.47 -20.07
CA TRP A 210 -9.13 9.72 -19.12
C TRP A 210 -8.61 10.26 -17.78
N PHE A 211 -7.62 9.63 -17.17
CA PHE A 211 -7.03 10.12 -15.92
C PHE A 211 -6.39 11.51 -16.10
N LYS A 212 -5.71 11.74 -17.24
CA LYS A 212 -5.12 13.05 -17.53
C LYS A 212 -6.14 14.17 -17.60
N GLU A 213 -7.34 13.87 -18.11
CA GLU A 213 -8.44 14.84 -18.27
C GLU A 213 -9.21 15.09 -16.96
N HIS A 214 -9.29 14.11 -16.07
CA HIS A 214 -10.17 14.16 -14.90
C HIS A 214 -9.43 14.41 -13.58
N LEU A 215 -8.12 14.11 -13.50
CA LEU A 215 -7.36 14.34 -12.28
C LEU A 215 -7.03 15.83 -12.11
N VAL A 216 -7.26 16.32 -10.90
CA VAL A 216 -6.86 17.66 -10.48
C VAL A 216 -5.78 17.59 -9.40
N ALA A 217 -4.86 18.54 -9.39
CA ALA A 217 -3.90 18.69 -8.32
C ALA A 217 -4.54 19.43 -7.14
N LEU A 218 -4.05 19.17 -5.92
CA LEU A 218 -4.42 19.98 -4.76
C LEU A 218 -4.08 21.46 -5.02
N PRO A 219 -4.91 22.40 -4.54
CA PRO A 219 -4.69 23.82 -4.74
C PRO A 219 -3.42 24.29 -4.03
N GLU A 220 -2.82 25.37 -4.53
CA GLU A 220 -1.70 26.04 -3.86
C GLU A 220 -2.13 26.52 -2.46
N GLY A 221 -1.27 26.31 -1.46
CA GLY A 221 -1.57 26.65 -0.06
C GLY A 221 -2.51 25.67 0.65
N TYR A 222 -2.80 24.49 0.04
CA TYR A 222 -3.56 23.45 0.71
C TYR A 222 -2.91 22.98 2.00
N ASP A 223 -3.69 22.94 3.10
CA ASP A 223 -3.25 22.43 4.39
C ASP A 223 -3.69 20.96 4.58
N PRO A 224 -2.78 19.99 4.48
CA PRO A 224 -3.12 18.58 4.67
C PRO A 224 -3.42 18.21 6.13
N THR A 225 -3.20 19.10 7.10
CA THR A 225 -3.50 18.82 8.51
C THR A 225 -4.96 19.06 8.88
N ASP A 226 -5.70 19.80 8.04
CA ASP A 226 -7.13 20.03 8.22
C ASP A 226 -7.96 18.88 7.66
N ARG A 227 -8.45 18.02 8.57
CA ARG A 227 -9.29 16.86 8.24
C ARG A 227 -10.60 17.25 7.53
N ALA A 228 -11.20 18.37 7.93
CA ALA A 228 -12.49 18.79 7.34
C ALA A 228 -12.28 19.24 5.89
N THR A 229 -11.25 20.02 5.64
CA THR A 229 -10.85 20.43 4.28
C THR A 229 -10.47 19.23 3.43
N ALA A 230 -9.75 18.25 3.97
CA ALA A 230 -9.39 17.03 3.23
C ALA A 230 -10.64 16.25 2.76
N LEU A 231 -11.62 16.01 3.65
CA LEU A 231 -12.87 15.33 3.30
C LEU A 231 -13.71 16.14 2.31
N LYS A 232 -13.78 17.46 2.49
CA LYS A 232 -14.48 18.34 1.56
C LYS A 232 -13.87 18.30 0.16
N THR A 233 -12.54 18.37 0.06
CA THR A 233 -11.81 18.33 -1.22
C THR A 233 -12.06 17.01 -1.95
N LEU A 234 -12.04 15.88 -1.24
CA LEU A 234 -12.35 14.59 -1.82
C LEU A 234 -13.79 14.52 -2.36
N GLY A 235 -14.76 15.05 -1.61
CA GLY A 235 -16.16 15.10 -2.05
C GLY A 235 -16.35 16.02 -3.26
N ASP A 236 -15.74 17.21 -3.26
CA ASP A 236 -15.87 18.20 -4.36
C ASP A 236 -15.21 17.73 -5.67
N THR A 237 -14.28 16.76 -5.59
CA THR A 237 -13.53 16.23 -6.76
C THR A 237 -13.89 14.79 -7.11
N ASP A 238 -14.94 14.22 -6.52
CA ASP A 238 -15.29 12.80 -6.66
C ASP A 238 -14.07 11.86 -6.40
N GLY A 239 -13.15 12.28 -5.50
CA GLY A 239 -11.92 11.58 -5.19
C GLY A 239 -10.84 11.60 -6.28
N LEU A 240 -10.99 12.42 -7.32
CA LEU A 240 -10.05 12.53 -8.45
C LEU A 240 -9.02 13.65 -8.24
N VAL A 241 -8.41 13.71 -7.08
CA VAL A 241 -7.40 14.72 -6.70
C VAL A 241 -6.06 14.05 -6.41
N THR A 242 -4.94 14.69 -6.79
CA THR A 242 -3.58 14.19 -6.50
C THR A 242 -2.82 15.11 -5.55
N GLY A 243 -1.96 14.53 -4.73
CA GLY A 243 -1.13 15.19 -3.74
C GLY A 243 -1.21 14.54 -2.35
N LEU A 244 -0.63 15.19 -1.34
CA LEU A 244 -0.78 14.83 0.06
C LEU A 244 -2.12 15.37 0.59
N ILE A 245 -3.12 14.49 0.67
CA ILE A 245 -4.50 14.85 0.99
C ILE A 245 -4.69 15.09 2.49
N TYR A 246 -4.11 14.22 3.32
CA TYR A 246 -4.25 14.33 4.77
C TYR A 246 -3.02 13.83 5.51
N GLN A 247 -2.62 14.57 6.56
CA GLN A 247 -1.55 14.18 7.46
C GLN A 247 -1.87 14.56 8.90
N ASN A 248 -1.67 13.61 9.81
CA ASN A 248 -1.77 13.83 11.25
C ASN A 248 -0.51 13.32 11.96
N THR A 249 0.32 14.22 12.44
CA THR A 249 1.56 13.90 13.15
C THR A 249 1.41 13.84 14.67
N SER A 250 0.20 14.12 15.19
CA SER A 250 -0.06 14.11 16.64
C SER A 250 -0.40 12.74 17.21
N LYS A 251 -0.91 11.82 16.34
CA LYS A 251 -1.24 10.46 16.76
C LYS A 251 0.04 9.61 16.76
N PRO A 252 0.44 9.01 17.87
CA PRO A 252 1.64 8.17 17.91
C PRO A 252 1.48 6.93 17.04
N SER A 253 2.60 6.42 16.50
CA SER A 253 2.63 5.10 15.89
C SER A 253 2.24 4.01 16.88
N PHE A 254 1.80 2.85 16.35
CA PHE A 254 1.47 1.70 17.19
C PHE A 254 2.65 1.29 18.06
N GLU A 255 3.87 1.31 17.51
CA GLU A 255 5.11 0.95 18.20
C GLU A 255 5.38 1.89 19.38
N LYS A 256 5.22 3.20 19.19
CA LYS A 256 5.37 4.18 20.28
C LYS A 256 4.29 4.03 21.35
N ALA A 257 3.05 3.82 20.95
CA ALA A 257 1.96 3.61 21.89
C ALA A 257 2.18 2.33 22.70
N MET A 258 2.63 1.26 22.05
CA MET A 258 2.98 -0.01 22.72
C MET A 258 4.17 0.16 23.67
N ALA A 259 5.22 0.86 23.24
CA ALA A 259 6.38 1.14 24.09
C ALA A 259 5.98 1.94 25.33
N ALA A 260 5.16 2.96 25.18
CA ALA A 260 4.66 3.77 26.30
C ALA A 260 3.85 2.92 27.30
N ALA A 261 3.00 2.00 26.80
CA ALA A 261 2.21 1.11 27.64
C ALA A 261 3.05 0.05 28.39
N ASN A 262 4.19 -0.35 27.80
CA ASN A 262 5.08 -1.38 28.37
C ASN A 262 6.27 -0.82 29.16
N GLY A 263 6.31 0.51 29.41
CA GLY A 263 7.38 1.15 30.19
C GLY A 263 8.68 1.38 29.42
N GLY A 264 8.66 1.28 28.09
CA GLY A 264 9.78 1.56 27.19
C GLY A 264 9.77 0.72 25.93
N PRO A 265 10.64 1.06 24.95
CA PRO A 265 10.78 0.28 23.72
C PRO A 265 11.37 -1.10 24.06
N HIS A 266 11.02 -2.10 23.26
CA HIS A 266 11.67 -3.40 23.35
C HIS A 266 13.17 -3.24 23.04
N PRO A 267 14.08 -3.81 23.88
CA PRO A 267 15.51 -3.50 23.80
C PRO A 267 16.19 -4.00 22.51
N ARG A 268 15.54 -4.90 21.78
CA ARG A 268 16.02 -5.49 20.52
C ARG A 268 14.84 -5.96 19.66
N PRO A 269 15.04 -6.22 18.35
CA PRO A 269 14.02 -6.84 17.52
C PRO A 269 13.53 -8.17 18.12
N LEU A 270 12.21 -8.42 18.07
CA LEU A 270 11.63 -9.68 18.55
C LEU A 270 12.20 -10.90 17.81
N THR A 271 12.71 -10.71 16.60
CA THR A 271 13.40 -11.75 15.82
C THR A 271 14.71 -12.22 16.45
N GLU A 272 15.29 -11.43 17.34
CA GLU A 272 16.50 -11.81 18.11
C GLU A 272 16.16 -12.54 19.40
N ASP A 273 14.91 -12.48 19.86
CA ASP A 273 14.39 -13.23 20.99
C ASP A 273 14.03 -14.67 20.59
N VAL A 274 14.95 -15.34 19.92
CA VAL A 274 14.81 -16.78 19.70
C VAL A 274 14.93 -17.45 21.06
N VAL A 275 13.80 -17.67 21.71
CA VAL A 275 13.71 -18.59 22.83
C VAL A 275 14.25 -19.90 22.29
N LYS A 276 15.42 -20.35 22.78
CA LYS A 276 15.85 -21.72 22.50
C LYS A 276 14.75 -22.61 23.05
N PRO A 277 14.08 -23.40 22.22
CA PRO A 277 12.98 -24.21 22.70
C PRO A 277 13.54 -25.08 23.84
N ASP A 278 12.92 -25.00 25.01
CA ASP A 278 13.15 -25.97 26.05
C ASP A 278 12.68 -27.32 25.49
N GLN A 279 13.64 -28.16 25.08
CA GLN A 279 13.34 -29.43 24.44
C GLN A 279 12.49 -30.32 25.36
N ALA A 280 12.70 -30.26 26.67
CA ALA A 280 11.91 -31.02 27.63
C ALA A 280 10.45 -30.53 27.68
N LEU A 281 10.22 -29.21 27.63
CA LEU A 281 8.90 -28.65 27.55
C LEU A 281 8.21 -28.98 26.22
N PHE A 282 8.92 -28.91 25.10
CA PHE A 282 8.41 -29.27 23.77
C PHE A 282 8.00 -30.77 23.74
N ASP A 283 8.86 -31.66 24.22
CA ASP A 283 8.58 -33.09 24.28
C ASP A 283 7.40 -33.41 25.22
N SER A 284 7.28 -32.71 26.34
CA SER A 284 6.13 -32.80 27.25
C SER A 284 4.83 -32.39 26.57
N LEU A 285 4.83 -31.28 25.85
CA LEU A 285 3.67 -30.82 25.10
C LEU A 285 3.28 -31.83 24.02
N CYS A 286 4.25 -32.32 23.23
CA CYS A 286 4.00 -33.32 22.18
C CYS A 286 3.45 -34.64 22.76
N ASN A 287 3.91 -35.07 23.93
CA ASN A 287 3.43 -36.28 24.60
C ASN A 287 2.00 -36.13 25.18
N GLY A 288 1.60 -34.90 25.50
CA GLY A 288 0.24 -34.60 25.96
C GLY A 288 -0.84 -34.71 24.84
N PHE A 289 -0.42 -34.80 23.58
CA PHE A 289 -1.30 -34.97 22.41
C PHE A 289 -1.33 -36.41 21.85
N LYS A 290 -0.63 -37.34 22.46
CA LYS A 290 -0.67 -38.79 22.18
C LYS A 290 -1.71 -39.49 23.06
#